data_e0f1ccabfaa9a44e0251f0f5da53331e
#
_entry.id   e0f1ccabfaa9a44e0251f0f5da53331e
#
_cell.length_a   1.000
_cell.length_b   1.000
_cell.length_c   1.000
_cell.angle_alpha   90.00
_cell.angle_beta   90.00
_cell.angle_gamma   90.00
#
_symmetry.space_group_name_H-M   'P 1'
#
loop_
_entity.id
_entity.type
_entity.pdbx_description
1 polymer ?
#
loop_
_entity_poly.entity_id
_entity_poly.type
_entity_poly.pdbx_seq_one_letter_code
_entity_poly.pdbx_strand_id
1 'polypeptide(L)'
;MCIRDRVNSGWFTKMVINNLPVYREGLSPNFRGLETGAIFGYLLFGPFSMTGPLRNTDFALTAGLLGGVGAIQILTALFILYNAAGKAPNVQPPDATVANPPSDLFTRAGWSDFTNGFWLGGTGGVVFAWLLIGTLHLDTVLPLIKEYHLLGA
;
A
#
# COMPACT_ATOMS: atom_id res chain seq x y z
N MET A 1 23.74 21.24 -11.77
CA MET A 1 22.80 20.15 -12.07
C MET A 1 22.90 19.11 -10.94
N CYS A 2 21.91 19.09 -10.06
CA CYS A 2 21.96 18.28 -8.84
C CYS A 2 21.67 16.82 -9.17
N ILE A 3 22.32 15.87 -8.47
CA ILE A 3 22.09 14.42 -8.65
C ILE A 3 20.61 14.08 -8.46
N ARG A 4 19.92 14.82 -7.58
CA ARG A 4 18.49 14.72 -7.31
C ARG A 4 17.61 14.89 -8.55
N ASP A 5 18.00 15.81 -9.47
CA ASP A 5 17.23 16.07 -10.70
C ASP A 5 17.32 14.92 -11.71
N ARG A 6 18.42 14.17 -11.69
CA ARG A 6 18.60 13.01 -12.60
C ARG A 6 17.78 11.78 -12.19
N VAL A 7 17.62 11.55 -10.89
CA VAL A 7 16.84 10.39 -10.40
C VAL A 7 15.35 10.62 -10.63
N ASN A 8 14.86 11.83 -10.33
CA ASN A 8 13.43 12.16 -10.45
C ASN A 8 12.98 12.41 -11.89
N SER A 9 13.87 12.86 -12.78
CA SER A 9 13.57 13.14 -14.19
C SER A 9 13.90 12.01 -15.14
N GLY A 10 14.45 10.91 -14.64
CA GLY A 10 14.76 9.70 -15.43
C GLY A 10 13.53 9.13 -16.09
N TRP A 11 13.67 8.66 -17.34
CA TRP A 11 12.59 8.00 -18.09
C TRP A 11 11.93 6.87 -17.29
N PHE A 12 12.74 6.02 -16.67
CA PHE A 12 12.26 4.89 -15.86
C PHE A 12 11.43 5.36 -14.65
N THR A 13 11.94 6.36 -13.92
CA THR A 13 11.24 6.90 -12.74
C THR A 13 9.89 7.50 -13.13
N LYS A 14 9.84 8.27 -14.23
CA LYS A 14 8.60 8.83 -14.77
C LYS A 14 7.61 7.74 -15.19
N MET A 15 8.10 6.70 -15.87
CA MET A 15 7.27 5.57 -16.28
C MET A 15 6.66 4.85 -15.07
N VAL A 16 7.45 4.57 -14.05
CA VAL A 16 6.96 3.89 -12.83
C VAL A 16 5.96 4.77 -12.08
N ILE A 17 6.33 6.03 -11.80
CA ILE A 17 5.49 6.92 -10.96
C ILE A 17 4.16 7.25 -11.65
N ASN A 18 4.15 7.54 -12.95
CA ASN A 18 2.92 7.88 -13.67
C ASN A 18 1.98 6.68 -13.85
N ASN A 19 2.48 5.44 -13.74
CA ASN A 19 1.66 4.22 -13.76
C ASN A 19 1.19 3.76 -12.37
N LEU A 20 1.67 4.39 -11.28
CA LEU A 20 1.14 4.09 -9.96
C LEU A 20 -0.36 4.41 -9.88
N PRO A 21 -1.15 3.62 -9.12
CA PRO A 21 -2.60 3.84 -9.00
C PRO A 21 -2.98 5.26 -8.58
N VAL A 22 -2.15 5.87 -7.72
CA VAL A 22 -2.36 7.25 -7.24
C VAL A 22 -2.30 8.28 -8.36
N TYR A 23 -1.41 8.07 -9.35
CA TYR A 23 -1.10 9.06 -10.40
C TYR A 23 -1.64 8.69 -11.78
N ARG A 24 -2.14 7.48 -11.97
CA ARG A 24 -2.67 7.03 -13.26
C ARG A 24 -3.86 7.88 -13.70
N GLU A 25 -3.85 8.35 -14.93
CA GLU A 25 -4.91 9.19 -15.48
C GLU A 25 -6.24 8.43 -15.61
N GLY A 26 -7.37 9.15 -15.55
CA GLY A 26 -8.70 8.61 -15.77
C GLY A 26 -9.33 7.83 -14.61
N LEU A 27 -8.65 7.72 -13.44
CA LEU A 27 -9.22 7.09 -12.26
C LEU A 27 -9.86 8.11 -11.33
N SER A 28 -11.03 7.76 -10.79
CA SER A 28 -11.63 8.54 -9.70
C SER A 28 -10.80 8.43 -8.41
N PRO A 29 -10.88 9.42 -7.49
CA PRO A 29 -10.16 9.38 -6.21
C PRO A 29 -10.42 8.10 -5.42
N ASN A 30 -11.66 7.62 -5.40
CA ASN A 30 -12.04 6.39 -4.70
C ASN A 30 -11.33 5.17 -5.28
N PHE A 31 -11.29 5.00 -6.61
CA PHE A 31 -10.58 3.89 -7.26
C PHE A 31 -9.07 3.97 -7.05
N ARG A 32 -8.48 5.18 -7.04
CA ARG A 32 -7.06 5.37 -6.69
C ARG A 32 -6.76 4.87 -5.29
N GLY A 33 -7.64 5.24 -4.35
CA GLY A 33 -7.57 4.76 -2.97
C GLY A 33 -7.69 3.25 -2.89
N LEU A 34 -8.67 2.67 -3.58
CA LEU A 34 -8.94 1.24 -3.57
C LEU A 34 -7.76 0.42 -4.09
N GLU A 35 -7.21 0.76 -5.26
CA GLU A 35 -6.07 0.05 -5.82
C GLU A 35 -4.82 0.22 -4.93
N THR A 36 -4.56 1.45 -4.46
CA THR A 36 -3.43 1.71 -3.55
C THR A 36 -3.58 0.93 -2.25
N GLY A 37 -4.76 0.99 -1.65
CA GLY A 37 -5.07 0.25 -0.43
C GLY A 37 -4.91 -1.25 -0.61
N ALA A 38 -5.43 -1.82 -1.69
CA ALA A 38 -5.34 -3.25 -1.98
C ALA A 38 -3.88 -3.74 -2.05
N ILE A 39 -3.01 -2.98 -2.73
CA ILE A 39 -1.58 -3.28 -2.80
C ILE A 39 -0.94 -3.20 -1.41
N PHE A 40 -1.20 -2.12 -0.67
CA PHE A 40 -0.66 -1.96 0.68
C PHE A 40 -1.14 -3.05 1.63
N GLY A 41 -2.43 -3.37 1.63
CA GLY A 41 -2.99 -4.42 2.48
C GLY A 41 -2.40 -5.79 2.18
N TYR A 42 -2.29 -6.13 0.91
CA TYR A 42 -1.67 -7.38 0.48
C TYR A 42 -0.22 -7.49 0.96
N LEU A 43 0.58 -6.42 0.78
CA LEU A 43 1.98 -6.40 1.18
C LEU A 43 2.18 -6.41 2.70
N LEU A 44 1.28 -5.77 3.46
CA LEU A 44 1.39 -5.72 4.94
C LEU A 44 1.12 -7.07 5.60
N PHE A 45 0.32 -7.93 4.98
CA PHE A 45 0.03 -9.25 5.52
C PHE A 45 1.31 -10.08 5.78
N GLY A 46 2.25 -10.08 4.82
CA GLY A 46 3.49 -10.86 4.91
C GLY A 46 4.32 -10.53 6.16
N PRO A 47 4.77 -9.30 6.37
CA PRO A 47 5.53 -8.92 7.55
C PRO A 47 4.84 -9.28 8.86
N PHE A 48 3.55 -9.02 9.00
CA PHE A 48 2.82 -9.31 10.24
C PHE A 48 2.69 -10.81 10.51
N SER A 49 2.53 -11.65 9.49
CA SER A 49 2.46 -13.10 9.65
C SER A 49 3.83 -13.75 9.88
N MET A 50 4.88 -13.25 9.18
CA MET A 50 6.19 -13.91 9.15
C MET A 50 7.17 -13.38 10.21
N THR A 51 7.07 -12.11 10.61
CA THR A 51 8.00 -11.49 11.56
C THR A 51 7.38 -11.20 12.92
N GLY A 52 6.06 -11.36 13.04
CA GLY A 52 5.33 -11.14 14.29
C GLY A 52 5.72 -12.12 15.42
N PRO A 53 5.35 -11.81 16.65
CA PRO A 53 5.65 -12.66 17.83
C PRO A 53 4.99 -14.04 17.74
N LEU A 54 3.90 -14.17 16.99
CA LEU A 54 3.14 -15.42 16.81
C LEU A 54 3.54 -16.22 15.56
N ARG A 55 4.61 -15.81 14.85
CA ARG A 55 5.04 -16.42 13.58
C ARG A 55 5.30 -17.93 13.61
N ASN A 56 5.64 -18.49 14.78
CA ASN A 56 5.95 -19.91 14.96
C ASN A 56 4.78 -20.68 15.58
N THR A 57 3.58 -20.14 15.56
CA THR A 57 2.37 -20.76 16.11
C THR A 57 1.33 -20.95 15.01
N ASP A 58 0.32 -21.79 15.27
CA ASP A 58 -0.82 -22.00 14.38
C ASP A 58 -1.63 -20.71 14.12
N PHE A 59 -1.42 -19.68 14.94
CA PHE A 59 -2.07 -18.39 14.85
C PHE A 59 -1.32 -17.36 13.96
N ALA A 60 -0.21 -17.75 13.33
CA ALA A 60 0.61 -16.82 12.53
C ALA A 60 -0.20 -16.10 11.43
N LEU A 61 -1.04 -16.85 10.70
CA LEU A 61 -1.89 -16.27 9.64
C LEU A 61 -2.98 -15.36 10.21
N THR A 62 -3.58 -15.73 11.33
CA THR A 62 -4.58 -14.90 12.01
C THR A 62 -3.95 -13.62 12.57
N ALA A 63 -2.74 -13.72 13.11
CA ALA A 63 -1.98 -12.55 13.57
C ALA A 63 -1.62 -11.62 12.40
N GLY A 64 -1.26 -12.19 11.24
CA GLY A 64 -1.04 -11.45 9.99
C GLY A 64 -2.27 -10.69 9.54
N LEU A 65 -3.44 -11.35 9.55
CA LEU A 65 -4.73 -10.74 9.23
C LEU A 65 -5.05 -9.56 10.15
N LEU A 66 -5.04 -9.80 11.46
CA LEU A 66 -5.39 -8.77 12.45
C LEU A 66 -4.39 -7.61 12.45
N GLY A 67 -3.09 -7.91 12.36
CA GLY A 67 -2.04 -6.90 12.28
C GLY A 67 -2.14 -6.04 11.02
N GLY A 68 -2.34 -6.68 9.87
CA GLY A 68 -2.51 -5.99 8.59
C GLY A 68 -3.75 -5.10 8.56
N VAL A 69 -4.90 -5.63 8.99
CA VAL A 69 -6.15 -4.84 9.11
C VAL A 69 -5.95 -3.68 10.09
N GLY A 70 -5.35 -3.93 11.27
CA GLY A 70 -5.06 -2.89 12.26
C GLY A 70 -4.19 -1.77 11.68
N ALA A 71 -3.15 -2.10 10.93
CA ALA A 71 -2.29 -1.12 10.28
C ALA A 71 -3.06 -0.27 9.24
N ILE A 72 -3.92 -0.89 8.43
CA ILE A 72 -4.79 -0.17 7.47
C ILE A 72 -5.74 0.79 8.21
N GLN A 73 -6.32 0.37 9.36
CA GLN A 73 -7.18 1.25 10.17
C GLN A 73 -6.42 2.48 10.68
N ILE A 74 -5.19 2.29 11.19
CA ILE A 74 -4.35 3.39 11.67
C ILE A 74 -4.01 4.36 10.52
N LEU A 75 -3.60 3.85 9.36
CA LEU A 75 -3.31 4.67 8.19
C LEU A 75 -4.55 5.45 7.72
N THR A 76 -5.71 4.81 7.70
CA THR A 76 -6.98 5.45 7.36
C THR A 76 -7.31 6.59 8.32
N ALA A 77 -7.14 6.36 9.63
CA ALA A 77 -7.33 7.39 10.64
C ALA A 77 -6.39 8.59 10.44
N LEU A 78 -5.11 8.33 10.11
CA LEU A 78 -4.14 9.37 9.77
C LEU A 78 -4.54 10.16 8.53
N PHE A 79 -5.09 9.52 7.50
CA PHE A 79 -5.60 10.20 6.31
C PHE A 79 -6.81 11.09 6.63
N ILE A 80 -7.72 10.64 7.51
CA ILE A 80 -8.85 11.45 7.99
C ILE A 80 -8.35 12.67 8.73
N LEU A 81 -7.40 12.52 9.65
CA LEU A 81 -6.79 13.60 10.41
C LEU A 81 -6.08 14.60 9.50
N TYR A 82 -5.36 14.09 8.49
CA TYR A 82 -4.70 14.92 7.49
C TYR A 82 -5.71 15.77 6.71
N ASN A 83 -6.83 15.19 6.28
CA ASN A 83 -7.92 15.90 5.62
C ASN A 83 -8.54 16.97 6.53
N ALA A 84 -8.73 16.63 7.80
CA ALA A 84 -9.30 17.56 8.80
C ALA A 84 -8.38 18.76 9.06
N ALA A 85 -7.07 18.58 9.00
CA ALA A 85 -6.09 19.66 9.17
C ALA A 85 -6.17 20.75 8.08
N GLY A 86 -6.89 20.49 6.99
CA GLY A 86 -7.25 21.52 6.00
C GLY A 86 -6.13 22.01 5.09
N LYS A 87 -4.98 21.37 5.11
CA LYS A 87 -3.87 21.68 4.20
C LYS A 87 -3.90 20.71 3.04
N ALA A 88 -4.67 21.03 2.00
CA ALA A 88 -4.44 20.39 0.71
C ALA A 88 -2.98 20.64 0.31
N PRO A 89 -2.22 19.58 -0.08
CA PRO A 89 -0.85 19.76 -0.52
C PRO A 89 -0.85 20.55 -1.84
N ASN A 90 -0.68 21.84 -1.74
CA ASN A 90 -0.56 22.73 -2.90
C ASN A 90 0.92 22.88 -3.26
N VAL A 91 1.62 21.78 -3.39
CA VAL A 91 3.02 21.76 -3.80
C VAL A 91 3.11 21.04 -5.13
N GLN A 92 2.93 21.81 -6.20
CA GLN A 92 3.39 21.41 -7.52
C GLN A 92 4.87 21.77 -7.59
N PRO A 93 5.81 20.82 -7.47
CA PRO A 93 7.20 21.12 -7.70
C PRO A 93 7.37 21.56 -9.17
N PRO A 94 8.20 22.58 -9.46
CA PRO A 94 8.39 23.11 -10.82
C PRO A 94 8.88 22.06 -11.83
N ASP A 95 9.47 20.97 -11.37
CA ASP A 95 9.91 19.82 -12.17
C ASP A 95 9.12 18.58 -11.78
N ALA A 96 7.79 18.64 -11.92
CA ALA A 96 6.94 17.54 -11.53
C ALA A 96 7.31 16.25 -12.27
N THR A 97 7.72 15.24 -11.53
CA THR A 97 7.91 13.87 -12.03
C THR A 97 6.59 13.31 -12.55
N VAL A 98 5.48 13.81 -12.02
CA VAL A 98 4.11 13.49 -12.42
C VAL A 98 3.67 14.50 -13.47
N ALA A 99 3.35 14.03 -14.67
CA ALA A 99 2.95 14.89 -15.80
C ALA A 99 1.63 15.63 -15.52
N ASN A 100 0.64 14.93 -14.98
CA ASN A 100 -0.68 15.46 -14.65
C ASN A 100 -1.07 15.02 -13.23
N PRO A 101 -0.70 15.78 -12.19
CA PRO A 101 -1.10 15.44 -10.83
C PRO A 101 -2.63 15.52 -10.71
N PRO A 102 -3.29 14.53 -10.09
CA PRO A 102 -4.74 14.49 -9.98
C PRO A 102 -5.24 15.65 -9.10
N SER A 103 -5.84 16.66 -9.72
CA SER A 103 -6.36 17.84 -9.03
C SER A 103 -7.39 17.50 -7.94
N ASP A 104 -8.13 16.42 -8.13
CA ASP A 104 -9.16 15.97 -7.20
C ASP A 104 -8.61 15.62 -5.82
N LEU A 105 -7.39 15.06 -5.75
CA LEU A 105 -6.74 14.71 -4.49
C LEU A 105 -6.33 15.95 -3.66
N PHE A 106 -6.33 17.14 -4.26
CA PHE A 106 -6.07 18.41 -3.58
C PHE A 106 -7.32 19.02 -2.97
N THR A 107 -8.49 18.39 -3.16
CA THR A 107 -9.76 18.80 -2.57
C THR A 107 -10.08 17.95 -1.35
N ARG A 108 -10.82 18.51 -0.38
CA ARG A 108 -11.29 17.76 0.79
C ARG A 108 -12.20 16.59 0.41
N ALA A 109 -13.06 16.77 -0.57
CA ALA A 109 -13.97 15.75 -1.05
C ALA A 109 -13.20 14.60 -1.71
N GLY A 110 -12.33 14.92 -2.66
CA GLY A 110 -11.53 13.89 -3.35
C GLY A 110 -10.58 13.13 -2.42
N TRP A 111 -10.01 13.83 -1.41
CA TRP A 111 -9.20 13.14 -0.40
C TRP A 111 -10.04 12.24 0.51
N SER A 112 -11.28 12.63 0.84
CA SER A 112 -12.22 11.77 1.57
C SER A 112 -12.57 10.52 0.76
N ASP A 113 -12.86 10.68 -0.53
CA ASP A 113 -13.15 9.57 -1.43
C ASP A 113 -11.95 8.61 -1.58
N PHE A 114 -10.74 9.17 -1.71
CA PHE A 114 -9.50 8.38 -1.70
C PHE A 114 -9.34 7.58 -0.40
N THR A 115 -9.58 8.22 0.74
CA THR A 115 -9.46 7.58 2.05
C THR A 115 -10.45 6.42 2.23
N ASN A 116 -11.69 6.60 1.76
CA ASN A 116 -12.72 5.55 1.77
C ASN A 116 -12.30 4.38 0.88
N GLY A 117 -11.84 4.66 -0.33
CA GLY A 117 -11.29 3.64 -1.23
C GLY A 117 -10.10 2.91 -0.62
N PHE A 118 -9.17 3.64 -0.03
CA PHE A 118 -7.98 3.06 0.62
C PHE A 118 -8.35 2.12 1.78
N TRP A 119 -9.30 2.50 2.61
CA TRP A 119 -9.79 1.65 3.68
C TRP A 119 -10.37 0.35 3.16
N LEU A 120 -11.24 0.43 2.16
CA LEU A 120 -11.91 -0.73 1.57
C LEU A 120 -10.88 -1.64 0.86
N GLY A 121 -10.05 -1.05 0.00
CA GLY A 121 -9.02 -1.77 -0.72
C GLY A 121 -7.99 -2.40 0.20
N GLY A 122 -7.52 -1.65 1.20
CA GLY A 122 -6.52 -2.11 2.16
C GLY A 122 -7.02 -3.29 3.01
N THR A 123 -8.21 -3.17 3.55
CA THR A 123 -8.84 -4.28 4.28
C THR A 123 -9.06 -5.49 3.37
N GLY A 124 -9.59 -5.26 2.15
CA GLY A 124 -9.77 -6.32 1.16
C GLY A 124 -8.47 -6.98 0.73
N GLY A 125 -7.39 -6.22 0.56
CA GLY A 125 -6.07 -6.73 0.21
C GLY A 125 -5.47 -7.65 1.28
N VAL A 126 -5.60 -7.27 2.55
CA VAL A 126 -5.17 -8.12 3.68
C VAL A 126 -5.97 -9.42 3.73
N VAL A 127 -7.32 -9.31 3.61
CA VAL A 127 -8.22 -10.48 3.61
C VAL A 127 -7.91 -11.39 2.42
N PHE A 128 -7.69 -10.81 1.25
CA PHE A 128 -7.32 -11.57 0.04
C PHE A 128 -6.00 -12.33 0.23
N ALA A 129 -4.97 -11.69 0.79
CA ALA A 129 -3.70 -12.37 1.10
C ALA A 129 -3.88 -13.52 2.10
N TRP A 130 -4.68 -13.29 3.13
CA TRP A 130 -5.00 -14.31 4.12
C TRP A 130 -5.74 -15.51 3.51
N LEU A 131 -6.74 -15.26 2.68
CA LEU A 131 -7.48 -16.30 1.96
C LEU A 131 -6.56 -17.06 1.00
N LEU A 132 -5.74 -16.34 0.24
CA LEU A 132 -4.83 -16.93 -0.74
C LEU A 132 -3.86 -17.91 -0.07
N ILE A 133 -3.25 -17.50 1.04
CA ILE A 133 -2.27 -18.33 1.75
C ILE A 133 -2.95 -19.44 2.56
N GLY A 134 -4.07 -19.12 3.23
CA GLY A 134 -4.77 -20.07 4.08
C GLY A 134 -5.54 -21.16 3.30
N THR A 135 -6.11 -20.84 2.12
CA THR A 135 -6.92 -21.79 1.35
C THR A 135 -6.15 -22.53 0.27
N LEU A 136 -5.17 -21.90 -0.36
CA LEU A 136 -4.38 -22.55 -1.42
C LEU A 136 -3.28 -23.47 -0.88
N HIS A 137 -3.19 -23.65 0.45
CA HIS A 137 -2.14 -24.48 1.06
C HIS A 137 -0.80 -24.26 0.34
N LEU A 138 -0.35 -23.00 0.29
CA LEU A 138 1.00 -22.68 -0.17
C LEU A 138 2.05 -23.25 0.80
N ASP A 139 1.68 -24.23 1.60
CA ASP A 139 2.56 -25.09 2.40
C ASP A 139 3.63 -25.78 1.53
N THR A 140 3.41 -25.89 0.23
CA THR A 140 4.43 -26.33 -0.73
C THR A 140 5.54 -25.30 -0.99
N VAL A 141 5.30 -24.03 -0.72
CA VAL A 141 6.33 -22.97 -0.87
C VAL A 141 7.02 -22.66 0.47
N LEU A 142 6.34 -22.90 1.58
CA LEU A 142 6.89 -22.75 2.93
C LEU A 142 8.08 -23.68 3.25
N PRO A 143 8.13 -24.97 2.78
CA PRO A 143 9.31 -25.79 3.01
C PRO A 143 10.57 -25.23 2.32
N LEU A 144 10.45 -24.62 1.14
CA LEU A 144 11.57 -23.96 0.48
C LEU A 144 12.12 -22.79 1.32
N ILE A 145 11.25 -22.03 1.98
CA ILE A 145 11.65 -20.92 2.86
C ILE A 145 12.26 -21.45 4.17
N LYS A 146 11.74 -22.55 4.70
CA LYS A 146 12.32 -23.22 5.89
C LYS A 146 13.69 -23.82 5.59
N GLU A 147 13.90 -24.36 4.39
CA GLU A 147 15.18 -24.92 3.98
C GLU A 147 16.26 -23.83 3.84
N TYR A 148 15.90 -22.65 3.37
CA TYR A 148 16.79 -21.48 3.38
C TYR A 148 17.14 -21.00 4.79
N HIS A 149 16.26 -21.16 5.77
CA HIS A 149 16.55 -20.82 7.18
C HIS A 149 17.46 -21.82 7.88
N LEU A 150 17.51 -23.08 7.39
CA LEU A 150 18.41 -24.12 7.91
C LEU A 150 19.83 -24.03 7.35
N LEU A 151 20.01 -23.33 6.22
CA LEU A 151 21.34 -23.12 5.61
C LEU A 151 22.04 -21.84 6.12
N GLY A 152 21.38 -21.05 6.99
CA GLY A 152 21.90 -19.80 7.57
C GLY A 152 22.07 -19.80 9.09
N ALA A 153 22.05 -20.99 9.73
CA ALA A 153 22.30 -21.15 11.15
C ALA A 153 23.64 -21.84 11.41
#